data_04808f3a6fa9c37f8395a81c8715df8d
#
_entry.id   04808f3a6fa9c37f8395a81c8715df8d
#
_cell.length_a   1.000
_cell.length_b   1.000
_cell.length_c   1.000
_cell.angle_alpha   90.00
_cell.angle_beta   90.00
_cell.angle_gamma   90.00
#
_symmetry.space_group_name_H-M   'P 1'
#
loop_
_entity.id
_entity.type
_entity.pdbx_description
1 polymer ?
#
loop_
_entity_poly.entity_id
_entity_poly.type
_entity_poly.pdbx_seq_one_letter_code
_entity_poly.pdbx_strand_id
1 'polypeptide(L)'
;MTQSFSRRRFLRGAGLLGLSVAAGGLATPLIARGAASQIRIVSNPGLENATLNALMDELGYFRRFGVNAMIAQIPGATGPFDAIAAGAADVCMVSGYNMVLSRIAQGARVKIVGAGMKKCALTVFARPDGIKTLADLKGKTVAVGPKSGLLHTLMLQLMKEKGLDASQINFVDKGSNDQCYEAVVKNEADACCASISHLNDEDGLVVIDEGNMWQALPGCIFQTAYASDAALRDKHEGLVAIMAAYGALYDYLMSPASHDAFFEARKRAQKHFDKASAQAIWDFNQAQRPYSKDLSLTSGEIGYLQDMFIALGSLKQKQPFAEVADMSAAKAAAKLVI
;
A
#
# COMPACT_ATOMS: atom_id res chain seq x y z
N MET A 1 -28.09 -24.85 8.75
CA MET A 1 -27.46 -25.68 9.79
C MET A 1 -26.38 -24.85 10.46
N THR A 2 -26.72 -24.30 11.58
CA THR A 2 -25.90 -23.41 12.42
C THR A 2 -25.04 -24.24 13.36
N GLN A 3 -23.72 -24.18 13.25
CA GLN A 3 -22.83 -24.76 14.27
C GLN A 3 -22.40 -23.66 15.25
N SER A 4 -22.83 -23.83 16.47
CA SER A 4 -22.48 -23.10 17.66
C SER A 4 -21.09 -23.50 18.15
N PHE A 5 -20.14 -22.58 18.24
CA PHE A 5 -18.85 -22.82 18.89
C PHE A 5 -18.91 -22.56 20.39
N SER A 6 -18.71 -23.62 21.15
CA SER A 6 -18.73 -23.63 22.60
C SER A 6 -17.46 -23.03 23.23
N ARG A 7 -17.67 -22.07 24.16
CA ARG A 7 -16.64 -21.36 24.95
C ARG A 7 -16.22 -22.14 26.20
N ARG A 8 -15.68 -23.36 26.09
CA ARG A 8 -15.14 -24.05 27.29
C ARG A 8 -14.08 -25.04 26.91
N ARG A 9 -12.80 -24.60 26.89
CA ARG A 9 -11.61 -25.45 27.13
C ARG A 9 -10.31 -24.63 26.98
N PHE A 10 -9.99 -23.85 27.97
CA PHE A 10 -8.61 -23.36 28.14
C PHE A 10 -8.39 -22.96 29.63
N LEU A 11 -8.24 -23.95 30.47
CA LEU A 11 -7.60 -23.76 31.77
C LEU A 11 -7.07 -25.15 32.24
N ARG A 12 -5.75 -25.35 32.20
CA ARG A 12 -4.95 -26.15 33.15
C ARG A 12 -3.56 -26.40 32.57
N GLY A 13 -2.56 -25.94 33.29
CA GLY A 13 -1.15 -26.31 33.07
C GLY A 13 -0.17 -25.30 33.65
N ALA A 14 -0.14 -25.14 34.96
CA ALA A 14 0.97 -24.52 35.66
C ALA A 14 2.01 -25.61 36.00
N GLY A 15 3.27 -25.36 35.72
CA GLY A 15 4.40 -26.24 36.14
C GLY A 15 5.72 -25.48 36.04
N LEU A 16 6.26 -25.11 37.19
CA LEU A 16 7.60 -24.58 37.42
C LEU A 16 8.67 -25.61 37.00
N LEU A 17 9.83 -25.16 36.48
CA LEU A 17 11.16 -25.50 36.95
C LEU A 17 12.24 -24.70 36.21
N GLY A 18 13.09 -24.06 36.95
CA GLY A 18 14.21 -23.28 36.45
C GLY A 18 15.43 -24.14 36.14
N LEU A 19 16.30 -23.63 35.28
CA LEU A 19 17.75 -23.92 35.25
C LEU A 19 18.47 -22.80 34.50
N SER A 20 19.33 -22.11 35.25
CA SER A 20 20.27 -21.11 34.77
C SER A 20 21.44 -21.76 34.04
N VAL A 21 21.72 -21.33 32.82
CA VAL A 21 23.02 -21.50 32.17
C VAL A 21 23.43 -20.16 31.59
N ALA A 22 24.50 -19.61 32.14
CA ALA A 22 25.18 -18.43 31.63
C ALA A 22 26.01 -18.81 30.40
N ALA A 23 25.70 -18.21 29.25
CA ALA A 23 26.61 -18.14 28.13
C ALA A 23 26.46 -16.74 27.51
N GLY A 24 27.60 -16.02 27.45
CA GLY A 24 27.68 -14.65 26.93
C GLY A 24 27.25 -14.61 25.45
N GLY A 25 26.13 -13.99 25.20
CA GLY A 25 25.62 -13.65 23.89
C GLY A 25 25.17 -12.21 23.90
N LEU A 26 25.55 -11.47 22.89
CA LEU A 26 25.23 -10.07 22.64
C LEU A 26 23.77 -9.77 23.02
N ALA A 27 23.58 -8.91 24.01
CA ALA A 27 22.29 -8.48 24.49
C ALA A 27 21.57 -7.69 23.38
N THR A 28 20.70 -8.36 22.60
CA THR A 28 19.66 -7.67 21.90
C THR A 28 18.75 -7.01 22.94
N PRO A 29 18.36 -5.75 22.78
CA PRO A 29 17.47 -5.12 23.73
C PRO A 29 16.14 -5.87 23.75
N LEU A 30 15.88 -6.63 24.80
CA LEU A 30 14.55 -7.13 25.11
C LEU A 30 13.69 -5.91 25.44
N ILE A 31 12.84 -5.50 24.49
CA ILE A 31 11.74 -4.58 24.80
C ILE A 31 10.92 -5.26 25.89
N ALA A 32 10.82 -4.62 27.05
CA ALA A 32 10.08 -5.12 28.19
C ALA A 32 8.65 -5.50 27.74
N ARG A 33 8.32 -6.79 27.81
CA ARG A 33 7.00 -7.32 27.47
C ARG A 33 5.99 -6.91 28.54
N GLY A 34 5.46 -5.69 28.43
CA GLY A 34 4.07 -5.45 28.80
C GLY A 34 3.21 -6.29 27.87
N ALA A 35 2.09 -6.85 28.34
CA ALA A 35 1.20 -7.66 27.51
C ALA A 35 0.92 -6.91 26.21
N ALA A 36 1.50 -7.38 25.10
CA ALA A 36 1.42 -6.69 23.83
C ALA A 36 -0.07 -6.54 23.47
N SER A 37 -0.55 -5.31 23.46
CA SER A 37 -1.95 -5.05 23.10
C SER A 37 -2.17 -5.58 21.69
N GLN A 38 -3.16 -6.45 21.52
CA GLN A 38 -3.48 -7.02 20.22
C GLN A 38 -3.86 -5.89 19.25
N ILE A 39 -3.14 -5.81 18.14
CA ILE A 39 -3.41 -4.86 17.06
C ILE A 39 -4.16 -5.58 15.94
N ARG A 40 -5.25 -4.96 15.49
CA ARG A 40 -6.07 -5.44 14.39
C ARG A 40 -5.70 -4.67 13.14
N ILE A 41 -4.98 -5.35 12.22
CA ILE A 41 -4.56 -4.80 10.93
C ILE A 41 -5.60 -5.16 9.88
N VAL A 42 -5.93 -4.21 9.02
CA VAL A 42 -6.76 -4.46 7.85
C VAL A 42 -6.03 -4.05 6.57
N SER A 43 -6.35 -4.72 5.49
CA SER A 43 -5.88 -4.38 4.15
C SER A 43 -6.95 -4.66 3.10
N ASN A 44 -6.80 -4.09 1.91
CA ASN A 44 -7.58 -4.53 0.76
C ASN A 44 -7.09 -5.91 0.31
N PRO A 45 -7.97 -6.77 -0.23
CA PRO A 45 -7.54 -7.95 -0.95
C PRO A 45 -6.77 -7.55 -2.21
N GLY A 46 -5.87 -8.40 -2.64
CA GLY A 46 -5.07 -8.21 -3.85
C GLY A 46 -3.73 -8.92 -3.73
N LEU A 47 -3.12 -9.19 -4.87
CA LEU A 47 -1.90 -9.99 -4.96
C LEU A 47 -0.73 -9.35 -4.22
N GLU A 48 -0.58 -8.01 -4.30
CA GLU A 48 0.48 -7.28 -3.61
C GLU A 48 0.33 -7.40 -2.09
N ASN A 49 -0.86 -7.15 -1.56
CA ASN A 49 -1.12 -7.29 -0.13
C ASN A 49 -0.96 -8.73 0.35
N ALA A 50 -1.43 -9.71 -0.42
CA ALA A 50 -1.24 -11.13 -0.11
C ALA A 50 0.24 -11.52 -0.08
N THR A 51 1.05 -11.00 -1.02
CA THR A 51 2.49 -11.21 -1.07
C THR A 51 3.19 -10.61 0.16
N LEU A 52 2.88 -9.36 0.50
CA LEU A 52 3.45 -8.69 1.68
C LEU A 52 3.09 -9.43 2.98
N ASN A 53 1.83 -9.88 3.10
CA ASN A 53 1.37 -10.64 4.26
C ASN A 53 2.09 -11.99 4.39
N ALA A 54 2.29 -12.71 3.27
CA ALA A 54 3.04 -13.96 3.24
C ALA A 54 4.50 -13.74 3.68
N LEU A 55 5.17 -12.71 3.14
CA LEU A 55 6.54 -12.36 3.53
C LEU A 55 6.64 -11.96 5.01
N MET A 56 5.69 -11.17 5.50
CA MET A 56 5.65 -10.73 6.90
C MET A 56 5.60 -11.91 7.85
N ASP A 57 4.77 -12.91 7.52
CA ASP A 57 4.59 -14.13 8.32
C ASP A 57 5.82 -15.05 8.25
N GLU A 58 6.29 -15.37 7.04
CA GLU A 58 7.41 -16.30 6.80
C GLU A 58 8.73 -15.82 7.36
N LEU A 59 9.04 -14.54 7.14
CA LEU A 59 10.27 -13.94 7.63
C LEU A 59 10.16 -13.59 9.13
N GLY A 60 8.98 -13.77 9.72
CA GLY A 60 8.73 -13.63 11.14
C GLY A 60 8.92 -12.23 11.69
N TYR A 61 8.76 -11.19 10.85
CA TYR A 61 8.95 -9.81 11.29
C TYR A 61 8.03 -9.42 12.45
N PHE A 62 6.77 -9.86 12.46
CA PHE A 62 5.89 -9.59 13.60
C PHE A 62 6.44 -10.17 14.91
N ARG A 63 6.92 -11.41 14.88
CA ARG A 63 7.54 -12.02 16.07
C ARG A 63 8.81 -11.29 16.51
N ARG A 64 9.64 -10.88 15.52
CA ARG A 64 10.90 -10.15 15.79
C ARG A 64 10.65 -8.85 16.53
N PHE A 65 9.60 -8.12 16.18
CA PHE A 65 9.23 -6.87 16.80
C PHE A 65 8.21 -7.02 17.94
N GLY A 66 7.91 -8.25 18.38
CA GLY A 66 7.00 -8.50 19.50
C GLY A 66 5.53 -8.15 19.20
N VAL A 67 5.15 -8.13 17.93
CA VAL A 67 3.79 -7.79 17.49
C VAL A 67 2.87 -9.00 17.65
N ASN A 68 1.76 -8.81 18.36
CA ASN A 68 0.62 -9.70 18.34
C ASN A 68 -0.47 -9.09 17.45
N ALA A 69 -0.46 -9.42 16.17
CA ALA A 69 -1.36 -8.85 15.19
C ALA A 69 -2.26 -9.88 14.54
N MET A 70 -3.46 -9.45 14.18
CA MET A 70 -4.35 -10.14 13.27
C MET A 70 -4.52 -9.28 12.01
N ILE A 71 -4.28 -9.87 10.85
CA ILE A 71 -4.50 -9.23 9.56
C ILE A 71 -5.79 -9.75 8.95
N ALA A 72 -6.72 -8.87 8.65
CA ALA A 72 -7.95 -9.19 7.93
C ALA A 72 -7.97 -8.47 6.58
N GLN A 73 -8.32 -9.18 5.52
CA GLN A 73 -8.56 -8.58 4.20
C GLN A 73 -10.04 -8.24 4.07
N ILE A 74 -10.33 -6.97 3.82
CA ILE A 74 -11.69 -6.45 3.69
C ILE A 74 -11.89 -5.96 2.26
N PRO A 75 -12.81 -6.57 1.49
CA PRO A 75 -13.07 -6.16 0.11
C PRO A 75 -13.75 -4.79 0.03
N GLY A 76 -13.67 -4.19 -1.15
CA GLY A 76 -14.23 -2.87 -1.44
C GLY A 76 -13.23 -1.74 -1.24
N ALA A 77 -13.41 -0.67 -1.99
CA ALA A 77 -12.51 0.48 -2.00
C ALA A 77 -12.46 1.22 -0.64
N THR A 78 -13.53 1.11 0.15
CA THR A 78 -13.67 1.79 1.45
C THR A 78 -13.55 0.85 2.64
N GLY A 79 -13.63 -0.46 2.42
CA GLY A 79 -13.76 -1.47 3.47
C GLY A 79 -12.75 -1.34 4.61
N PRO A 80 -11.44 -1.25 4.37
CA PRO A 80 -10.45 -1.06 5.42
C PRO A 80 -10.64 0.24 6.19
N PHE A 81 -10.95 1.34 5.50
CA PHE A 81 -11.19 2.64 6.14
C PHE A 81 -12.43 2.60 7.04
N ASP A 82 -13.53 2.05 6.53
CA ASP A 82 -14.80 1.96 7.28
C ASP A 82 -14.64 1.08 8.53
N ALA A 83 -13.88 -0.01 8.45
CA ALA A 83 -13.56 -0.86 9.60
C ALA A 83 -12.78 -0.10 10.70
N ILE A 84 -11.81 0.74 10.30
CA ILE A 84 -11.03 1.55 11.25
C ILE A 84 -11.89 2.67 11.84
N ALA A 85 -12.65 3.38 11.01
CA ALA A 85 -13.54 4.45 11.45
C ALA A 85 -14.63 3.95 12.42
N ALA A 86 -15.11 2.73 12.21
CA ALA A 86 -16.06 2.05 13.11
C ALA A 86 -15.43 1.41 14.36
N GLY A 87 -14.09 1.47 14.52
CA GLY A 87 -13.40 0.85 15.65
C GLY A 87 -13.30 -0.69 15.57
N ALA A 88 -13.64 -1.31 14.45
CA ALA A 88 -13.48 -2.75 14.21
C ALA A 88 -12.04 -3.14 13.91
N ALA A 89 -11.23 -2.20 13.43
CA ALA A 89 -9.80 -2.34 13.19
C ALA A 89 -9.02 -1.15 13.77
N ASP A 90 -7.71 -1.29 13.87
CA ASP A 90 -6.83 -0.30 14.48
C ASP A 90 -6.02 0.46 13.43
N VAL A 91 -5.52 -0.25 12.41
CA VAL A 91 -4.60 0.30 11.41
C VAL A 91 -4.74 -0.43 10.06
N CYS A 92 -4.57 0.32 8.98
CA CYS A 92 -4.28 -0.19 7.64
C CYS A 92 -2.88 0.25 7.26
N MET A 93 -2.01 -0.68 6.90
CA MET A 93 -0.61 -0.37 6.57
C MET A 93 -0.38 -0.15 5.08
N VAL A 94 -1.23 -0.73 4.24
CA VAL A 94 -1.08 -0.70 2.78
C VAL A 94 -2.43 -0.43 2.13
N SER A 95 -2.65 0.80 1.71
CA SER A 95 -3.86 1.20 0.99
C SER A 95 -3.61 2.46 0.16
N GLY A 96 -4.42 2.65 -0.88
CA GLY A 96 -4.50 3.93 -1.57
C GLY A 96 -5.05 5.03 -0.66
N TYR A 97 -4.70 6.26 -0.97
CA TYR A 97 -5.05 7.44 -0.17
C TYR A 97 -6.28 8.20 -0.68
N ASN A 98 -6.79 7.82 -1.84
CA ASN A 98 -7.75 8.61 -2.63
C ASN A 98 -9.03 9.02 -1.88
N MET A 99 -9.41 8.33 -0.83
CA MET A 99 -10.58 8.73 -0.02
C MET A 99 -10.23 9.12 1.43
N VAL A 100 -9.03 8.78 1.90
CA VAL A 100 -8.65 8.98 3.30
C VAL A 100 -8.74 10.46 3.68
N LEU A 101 -8.13 11.36 2.89
CA LEU A 101 -8.15 12.80 3.14
C LEU A 101 -9.56 13.39 3.11
N SER A 102 -10.39 13.00 2.14
CA SER A 102 -11.77 13.49 2.04
C SER A 102 -12.62 13.06 3.24
N ARG A 103 -12.43 11.84 3.73
CA ARG A 103 -13.16 11.32 4.90
C ARG A 103 -12.67 11.96 6.21
N ILE A 104 -11.37 12.21 6.35
CA ILE A 104 -10.83 13.00 7.48
C ILE A 104 -11.44 14.41 7.47
N ALA A 105 -11.49 15.06 6.31
CA ALA A 105 -12.11 16.39 6.16
C ALA A 105 -13.61 16.40 6.51
N GLN A 106 -14.29 15.27 6.44
CA GLN A 106 -15.68 15.08 6.87
C GLN A 106 -15.80 14.71 8.35
N GLY A 107 -14.71 14.72 9.11
CA GLY A 107 -14.71 14.48 10.55
C GLY A 107 -14.45 13.03 10.98
N ALA A 108 -13.97 12.15 10.08
CA ALA A 108 -13.55 10.81 10.48
C ALA A 108 -12.37 10.89 11.45
N ARG A 109 -12.46 10.13 12.55
CA ARG A 109 -11.40 10.05 13.58
C ARG A 109 -10.30 9.06 13.20
N VAL A 110 -9.63 9.38 12.11
CA VAL A 110 -8.56 8.61 11.49
C VAL A 110 -7.47 9.57 11.08
N LYS A 111 -6.21 9.17 11.19
CA LYS A 111 -5.06 9.93 10.70
C LYS A 111 -4.18 9.08 9.80
N ILE A 112 -3.55 9.71 8.83
CA ILE A 112 -2.45 9.13 8.09
C ILE A 112 -1.27 9.02 9.06
N VAL A 113 -0.72 7.82 9.20
CA VAL A 113 0.35 7.53 10.15
C VAL A 113 1.68 7.17 9.47
N GLY A 114 1.67 7.05 8.15
CA GLY A 114 2.85 6.74 7.37
C GLY A 114 2.56 6.42 5.91
N ALA A 115 3.60 5.98 5.21
CA ALA A 115 3.52 5.47 3.84
C ALA A 115 4.31 4.17 3.70
N GLY A 116 3.80 3.27 2.89
CA GLY A 116 4.57 2.12 2.42
C GLY A 116 5.30 2.47 1.13
N MET A 117 4.66 2.26 -0.01
CA MET A 117 5.21 2.59 -1.32
C MET A 117 5.02 4.08 -1.63
N LYS A 118 6.13 4.82 -1.74
CA LYS A 118 6.13 6.24 -2.07
C LYS A 118 6.15 6.49 -3.58
N LYS A 119 6.76 5.62 -4.38
CA LYS A 119 6.73 5.75 -5.83
C LYS A 119 5.54 5.01 -6.43
N CYS A 120 4.88 5.64 -7.38
CA CYS A 120 3.68 5.11 -8.01
C CYS A 120 4.02 3.96 -8.96
N ALA A 121 3.66 2.73 -8.62
CA ALA A 121 3.92 1.52 -9.40
C ALA A 121 2.91 1.33 -10.55
N LEU A 122 2.64 2.40 -11.29
CA LEU A 122 1.72 2.43 -12.43
C LEU A 122 2.40 3.08 -13.63
N THR A 123 1.94 2.69 -14.82
CA THR A 123 2.38 3.32 -16.08
C THR A 123 1.22 3.38 -17.08
N VAL A 124 1.43 4.12 -18.16
CA VAL A 124 0.46 4.21 -19.25
C VAL A 124 0.92 3.29 -20.38
N PHE A 125 0.09 2.28 -20.66
CA PHE A 125 0.28 1.36 -21.79
C PHE A 125 -0.60 1.77 -22.97
N ALA A 126 -0.09 1.55 -24.17
CA ALA A 126 -0.84 1.72 -25.41
C ALA A 126 -0.44 0.67 -26.45
N ARG A 127 -1.24 0.51 -27.48
CA ARG A 127 -0.79 -0.20 -28.68
C ARG A 127 0.32 0.58 -29.38
N PRO A 128 1.29 -0.08 -30.01
CA PRO A 128 2.44 0.59 -30.63
C PRO A 128 2.07 1.50 -31.81
N ASP A 129 0.86 1.34 -32.36
CA ASP A 129 0.42 2.04 -33.56
C ASP A 129 -0.21 3.40 -33.23
N GLY A 130 0.57 4.47 -33.35
CA GLY A 130 0.09 5.85 -33.38
C GLY A 130 -0.03 6.56 -32.00
N ILE A 131 0.24 5.90 -30.87
CA ILE A 131 0.30 6.52 -29.54
C ILE A 131 1.70 6.30 -28.97
N LYS A 132 2.48 7.36 -28.88
CA LYS A 132 3.87 7.32 -28.36
C LYS A 132 4.06 8.21 -27.14
N THR A 133 3.26 9.27 -27.02
CA THR A 133 3.38 10.29 -25.97
C THR A 133 2.04 10.50 -25.30
N LEU A 134 2.04 11.18 -24.15
CA LEU A 134 0.79 11.59 -23.48
C LEU A 134 -0.07 12.55 -24.34
N ALA A 135 0.55 13.35 -25.19
CA ALA A 135 -0.18 14.26 -26.09
C ALA A 135 -0.99 13.50 -27.17
N ASP A 136 -0.54 12.32 -27.56
CA ASP A 136 -1.24 11.48 -28.56
C ASP A 136 -2.55 10.88 -28.02
N LEU A 137 -2.77 10.97 -26.68
CA LEU A 137 -4.02 10.52 -26.06
C LEU A 137 -5.22 11.43 -26.35
N LYS A 138 -4.99 12.60 -26.96
CA LYS A 138 -6.07 13.51 -27.39
C LYS A 138 -7.04 12.79 -28.32
N GLY A 139 -8.32 12.80 -27.98
CA GLY A 139 -9.40 12.15 -28.74
C GLY A 139 -9.42 10.62 -28.62
N LYS A 140 -8.54 10.03 -27.81
CA LYS A 140 -8.44 8.59 -27.60
C LYS A 140 -9.28 8.11 -26.44
N THR A 141 -9.59 6.82 -26.44
CA THR A 141 -10.26 6.13 -25.34
C THR A 141 -9.20 5.53 -24.43
N VAL A 142 -9.18 5.97 -23.16
CA VAL A 142 -8.22 5.52 -22.15
C VAL A 142 -8.93 4.77 -21.04
N ALA A 143 -8.59 3.50 -20.87
CA ALA A 143 -9.12 2.65 -19.82
C ALA A 143 -8.52 3.04 -18.46
N VAL A 144 -9.39 3.30 -17.51
CA VAL A 144 -9.07 3.61 -16.11
C VAL A 144 -10.06 2.89 -15.19
N GLY A 145 -9.87 2.97 -13.90
CA GLY A 145 -10.88 2.51 -12.93
C GLY A 145 -12.03 3.49 -12.76
N PRO A 146 -12.89 3.26 -11.77
CA PRO A 146 -14.04 4.10 -11.49
C PRO A 146 -13.69 5.58 -11.41
N LYS A 147 -14.62 6.43 -11.83
CA LYS A 147 -14.49 7.90 -11.70
C LYS A 147 -14.13 8.26 -10.26
N SER A 148 -13.12 9.11 -10.10
CA SER A 148 -12.52 9.47 -8.81
C SER A 148 -11.79 8.32 -8.09
N GLY A 149 -11.66 7.14 -8.70
CA GLY A 149 -10.77 6.08 -8.25
C GLY A 149 -9.29 6.42 -8.52
N LEU A 150 -8.39 5.58 -8.01
CA LEU A 150 -6.94 5.87 -8.04
C LEU A 150 -6.41 6.06 -9.47
N LEU A 151 -6.70 5.14 -10.39
CA LEU A 151 -6.20 5.20 -11.77
C LEU A 151 -6.67 6.46 -12.50
N HIS A 152 -7.97 6.76 -12.39
CA HIS A 152 -8.54 7.96 -13.00
C HIS A 152 -7.94 9.25 -12.40
N THR A 153 -7.82 9.31 -11.08
CA THR A 153 -7.21 10.43 -10.35
C THR A 153 -5.78 10.68 -10.78
N LEU A 154 -4.97 9.64 -10.89
CA LEU A 154 -3.57 9.75 -11.29
C LEU A 154 -3.42 10.17 -12.75
N MET A 155 -4.28 9.68 -13.65
CA MET A 155 -4.29 10.14 -15.05
C MET A 155 -4.64 11.62 -15.16
N LEU A 156 -5.64 12.11 -14.43
CA LEU A 156 -5.96 13.54 -14.39
C LEU A 156 -4.79 14.39 -13.87
N GLN A 157 -4.12 13.91 -12.79
CA GLN A 157 -2.94 14.59 -12.25
C GLN A 157 -1.78 14.59 -13.26
N LEU A 158 -1.54 13.45 -13.93
CA LEU A 158 -0.50 13.34 -14.95
C LEU A 158 -0.73 14.33 -16.10
N MET A 159 -1.96 14.41 -16.62
CA MET A 159 -2.30 15.37 -17.66
C MET A 159 -2.06 16.81 -17.19
N LYS A 160 -2.47 17.14 -15.97
CA LYS A 160 -2.28 18.46 -15.39
C LYS A 160 -0.79 18.84 -15.25
N GLU A 161 0.05 17.94 -14.73
CA GLU A 161 1.49 18.17 -14.57
C GLU A 161 2.20 18.41 -15.92
N LYS A 162 1.67 17.80 -16.97
CA LYS A 162 2.19 17.96 -18.34
C LYS A 162 1.53 19.09 -19.12
N GLY A 163 0.62 19.86 -18.50
CA GLY A 163 -0.09 20.95 -19.17
C GLY A 163 -1.05 20.48 -20.27
N LEU A 164 -1.53 19.24 -20.21
CA LEU A 164 -2.42 18.64 -21.18
C LEU A 164 -3.88 18.72 -20.69
N ASP A 165 -4.81 18.94 -21.62
CA ASP A 165 -6.23 19.03 -21.31
C ASP A 165 -6.87 17.64 -21.25
N ALA A 166 -7.09 17.15 -20.03
CA ALA A 166 -7.71 15.85 -19.79
C ALA A 166 -9.17 15.75 -20.32
N SER A 167 -9.86 16.87 -20.55
CA SER A 167 -11.22 16.87 -21.09
C SER A 167 -11.28 16.40 -22.56
N GLN A 168 -10.14 16.39 -23.24
CA GLN A 168 -10.00 15.91 -24.62
C GLN A 168 -9.77 14.39 -24.72
N ILE A 169 -9.75 13.68 -23.56
CA ILE A 169 -9.55 12.24 -23.49
C ILE A 169 -10.87 11.59 -23.07
N ASN A 170 -11.25 10.50 -23.74
CA ASN A 170 -12.40 9.71 -23.36
C ASN A 170 -11.99 8.66 -22.31
N PHE A 171 -12.09 9.00 -21.02
CA PHE A 171 -11.83 8.04 -19.95
C PHE A 171 -12.99 7.06 -19.77
N VAL A 172 -12.70 5.75 -19.80
CA VAL A 172 -13.69 4.69 -19.62
C VAL A 172 -13.34 3.84 -18.40
N ASP A 173 -14.34 3.59 -17.56
CA ASP A 173 -14.21 2.70 -16.41
C ASP A 173 -14.17 1.25 -16.87
N LYS A 174 -13.04 0.57 -16.64
CA LYS A 174 -12.85 -0.86 -16.89
C LYS A 174 -12.58 -1.65 -15.60
N GLY A 175 -12.59 -0.97 -14.45
CA GLY A 175 -12.43 -1.60 -13.13
C GLY A 175 -11.01 -1.64 -12.62
N SER A 176 -10.42 -2.83 -12.45
CA SER A 176 -9.07 -3.02 -11.88
C SER A 176 -7.95 -2.70 -12.87
N ASN A 177 -6.70 -2.67 -12.37
CA ASN A 177 -5.49 -2.54 -13.20
C ASN A 177 -5.48 -3.56 -14.35
N ASP A 178 -5.71 -4.84 -14.02
CA ASP A 178 -5.65 -5.93 -14.98
C ASP A 178 -6.78 -5.81 -16.04
N GLN A 179 -7.98 -5.42 -15.61
CA GLN A 179 -9.11 -5.20 -16.51
C GLN A 179 -8.87 -4.00 -17.45
N CYS A 180 -8.21 -2.94 -16.97
CA CYS A 180 -7.81 -1.82 -17.81
C CYS A 180 -6.78 -2.23 -18.85
N TYR A 181 -5.78 -3.03 -18.47
CA TYR A 181 -4.77 -3.58 -19.38
C TYR A 181 -5.42 -4.49 -20.45
N GLU A 182 -6.23 -5.45 -20.01
CA GLU A 182 -6.96 -6.35 -20.89
C GLU A 182 -7.86 -5.60 -21.91
N ALA A 183 -8.46 -4.47 -21.51
CA ALA A 183 -9.29 -3.69 -22.42
C ALA A 183 -8.48 -3.18 -23.63
N VAL A 184 -7.21 -2.84 -23.45
CA VAL A 184 -6.34 -2.43 -24.56
C VAL A 184 -5.93 -3.65 -25.41
N VAL A 185 -5.58 -4.77 -24.78
CA VAL A 185 -5.28 -6.03 -25.47
C VAL A 185 -6.46 -6.46 -26.35
N LYS A 186 -7.69 -6.33 -25.83
CA LYS A 186 -8.95 -6.68 -26.55
C LYS A 186 -9.43 -5.62 -27.55
N ASN A 187 -8.68 -4.53 -27.76
CA ASN A 187 -9.08 -3.39 -28.60
C ASN A 187 -10.37 -2.66 -28.14
N GLU A 188 -10.69 -2.70 -26.86
CA GLU A 188 -11.82 -1.98 -26.26
C GLU A 188 -11.41 -0.58 -25.77
N ALA A 189 -10.11 -0.29 -25.72
CA ALA A 189 -9.52 1.02 -25.45
C ALA A 189 -8.23 1.18 -26.26
N ASP A 190 -7.79 2.44 -26.44
CA ASP A 190 -6.57 2.77 -27.18
C ASP A 190 -5.34 2.71 -26.27
N ALA A 191 -5.52 3.10 -25.01
CA ALA A 191 -4.49 3.09 -23.96
C ALA A 191 -5.11 2.81 -22.60
N CYS A 192 -4.27 2.54 -21.59
CA CYS A 192 -4.73 2.36 -20.22
C CYS A 192 -3.70 2.86 -19.21
N CYS A 193 -4.19 3.19 -18.01
CA CYS A 193 -3.36 3.27 -16.81
C CYS A 193 -3.42 1.92 -16.10
N ALA A 194 -2.29 1.24 -15.97
CA ALA A 194 -2.23 -0.08 -15.36
C ALA A 194 -0.95 -0.29 -14.53
N SER A 195 -0.91 -1.42 -13.81
CA SER A 195 0.22 -1.80 -12.98
C SER A 195 1.48 -2.08 -13.82
N ILE A 196 2.63 -1.74 -13.27
CA ILE A 196 3.94 -2.14 -13.81
C ILE A 196 4.13 -3.67 -13.84
N SER A 197 3.25 -4.44 -13.22
CA SER A 197 3.24 -5.90 -13.30
C SER A 197 3.15 -6.43 -14.73
N HIS A 198 2.61 -5.62 -15.64
CA HIS A 198 2.45 -5.93 -17.07
C HIS A 198 3.65 -5.53 -17.94
N LEU A 199 4.75 -5.00 -17.36
CA LEU A 199 5.91 -4.55 -18.14
C LEU A 199 6.59 -5.65 -18.95
N ASN A 200 6.48 -6.90 -18.50
CA ASN A 200 7.09 -8.06 -19.14
C ASN A 200 6.07 -8.95 -19.87
N ASP A 201 4.83 -8.49 -20.04
CA ASP A 201 3.83 -9.22 -20.80
C ASP A 201 4.13 -9.16 -22.30
N GLU A 202 3.84 -10.25 -23.03
CA GLU A 202 4.14 -10.40 -24.44
C GLU A 202 2.95 -10.02 -25.35
N ASP A 203 1.99 -9.24 -24.83
CA ASP A 203 0.76 -8.85 -25.54
C ASP A 203 0.97 -7.73 -26.58
N GLY A 204 2.20 -7.29 -26.77
CA GLY A 204 2.56 -6.28 -27.76
C GLY A 204 2.23 -4.84 -27.37
N LEU A 205 1.76 -4.58 -26.16
CA LEU A 205 1.58 -3.22 -25.67
C LEU A 205 2.92 -2.60 -25.29
N VAL A 206 3.00 -1.28 -25.42
CA VAL A 206 4.20 -0.51 -25.07
C VAL A 206 3.88 0.54 -24.02
N VAL A 207 4.87 0.86 -23.20
CA VAL A 207 4.81 2.04 -22.32
C VAL A 207 5.05 3.27 -23.19
N ILE A 208 4.16 4.25 -23.10
CA ILE A 208 4.32 5.49 -23.84
C ILE A 208 5.33 6.41 -23.16
N ASP A 209 5.93 7.31 -23.93
CA ASP A 209 6.84 8.33 -23.39
C ASP A 209 6.13 9.13 -22.29
N GLU A 210 6.85 9.40 -21.20
CA GLU A 210 6.35 10.07 -20.01
C GLU A 210 5.23 9.32 -19.26
N GLY A 211 4.87 8.10 -19.66
CA GLY A 211 3.82 7.28 -19.06
C GLY A 211 4.17 6.73 -17.68
N ASN A 212 5.45 6.66 -17.32
CA ASN A 212 5.94 6.14 -16.05
C ASN A 212 5.60 7.07 -14.89
N MET A 213 4.56 6.75 -14.13
CA MET A 213 4.02 7.65 -13.09
C MET A 213 5.01 7.92 -11.95
N TRP A 214 5.90 6.99 -11.64
CA TRP A 214 6.94 7.22 -10.62
C TRP A 214 7.97 8.29 -11.02
N GLN A 215 8.11 8.56 -12.31
CA GLN A 215 8.98 9.62 -12.86
C GLN A 215 8.19 10.91 -13.08
N ALA A 216 7.00 10.79 -13.64
CA ALA A 216 6.16 11.92 -14.03
C ALA A 216 5.46 12.59 -12.83
N LEU A 217 5.22 11.86 -11.75
CA LEU A 217 4.57 12.32 -10.52
C LEU A 217 5.43 12.07 -9.28
N PRO A 218 6.65 12.64 -9.19
CA PRO A 218 7.60 12.30 -8.12
C PRO A 218 7.13 12.71 -6.72
N GLY A 219 6.20 13.65 -6.60
CA GLY A 219 5.58 14.06 -5.33
C GLY A 219 4.40 13.19 -4.91
N CYS A 220 3.95 12.28 -5.76
CA CYS A 220 2.79 11.45 -5.48
C CYS A 220 3.18 10.27 -4.59
N ILE A 221 2.54 10.14 -3.43
CA ILE A 221 2.65 8.98 -2.56
C ILE A 221 1.67 7.93 -3.05
N PHE A 222 2.15 6.71 -3.34
CA PHE A 222 1.30 5.67 -3.94
C PHE A 222 0.43 4.95 -2.91
N GLN A 223 1.00 4.66 -1.74
CA GLN A 223 0.28 3.97 -0.66
C GLN A 223 0.50 4.68 0.66
N THR A 224 -0.55 4.79 1.46
CA THR A 224 -0.50 5.34 2.81
C THR A 224 -0.86 4.27 3.84
N ALA A 225 -0.33 4.47 5.06
CA ALA A 225 -0.81 3.82 6.26
C ALA A 225 -1.69 4.82 7.04
N TYR A 226 -2.80 4.34 7.60
CA TYR A 226 -3.69 5.16 8.42
C TYR A 226 -4.25 4.36 9.59
N ALA A 227 -4.48 5.04 10.72
CA ALA A 227 -4.94 4.44 11.97
C ALA A 227 -6.03 5.31 12.61
N SER A 228 -6.84 4.69 13.48
CA SER A 228 -7.80 5.44 14.28
C SER A 228 -7.11 6.28 15.36
N ASP A 229 -7.71 7.42 15.72
CA ASP A 229 -7.27 8.24 16.86
C ASP A 229 -7.21 7.43 18.17
N ALA A 230 -8.12 6.47 18.33
CA ALA A 230 -8.13 5.57 19.47
C ALA A 230 -6.89 4.66 19.50
N ALA A 231 -6.50 4.07 18.35
CA ALA A 231 -5.31 3.25 18.27
C ALA A 231 -4.03 4.07 18.51
N LEU A 232 -3.96 5.28 17.97
CA LEU A 232 -2.84 6.21 18.22
C LEU A 232 -2.66 6.53 19.70
N ARG A 233 -3.75 6.74 20.44
CA ARG A 233 -3.74 7.07 21.86
C ARG A 233 -3.50 5.83 22.73
N ASP A 234 -4.26 4.76 22.50
CA ASP A 234 -4.40 3.64 23.44
C ASP A 234 -3.48 2.45 23.10
N LYS A 235 -2.95 2.38 21.86
CA LYS A 235 -2.12 1.29 21.33
C LYS A 235 -0.83 1.78 20.64
N HIS A 236 -0.33 2.92 21.04
CA HIS A 236 0.82 3.56 20.38
C HIS A 236 2.06 2.65 20.26
N GLU A 237 2.43 1.94 21.33
CA GLU A 237 3.57 1.01 21.33
C GLU A 237 3.38 -0.13 20.31
N GLY A 238 2.15 -0.65 20.20
CA GLY A 238 1.81 -1.65 19.21
C GLY A 238 1.89 -1.12 17.77
N LEU A 239 1.47 0.12 17.54
CA LEU A 239 1.63 0.78 16.23
C LEU A 239 3.10 0.99 15.89
N VAL A 240 3.93 1.40 16.85
CA VAL A 240 5.39 1.52 16.67
C VAL A 240 6.01 0.18 16.26
N ALA A 241 5.65 -0.90 16.96
CA ALA A 241 6.16 -2.23 16.65
C ALA A 241 5.75 -2.73 15.26
N ILE A 242 4.47 -2.50 14.86
CA ILE A 242 3.98 -2.82 13.51
C ILE A 242 4.72 -2.02 12.44
N MET A 243 4.89 -0.73 12.64
CA MET A 243 5.61 0.12 11.68
C MET A 243 7.08 -0.30 11.56
N ALA A 244 7.73 -0.68 12.65
CA ALA A 244 9.08 -1.23 12.60
C ALA A 244 9.14 -2.56 11.81
N ALA A 245 8.16 -3.44 12.00
CA ALA A 245 8.06 -4.69 11.23
C ALA A 245 7.89 -4.43 9.73
N TYR A 246 7.01 -3.50 9.35
CA TYR A 246 6.83 -3.11 7.94
C TYR A 246 8.05 -2.39 7.38
N GLY A 247 8.70 -1.51 8.15
CA GLY A 247 9.93 -0.84 7.72
C GLY A 247 11.05 -1.84 7.40
N ALA A 248 11.23 -2.85 8.26
CA ALA A 248 12.19 -3.92 8.03
C ALA A 248 11.85 -4.79 6.82
N LEU A 249 10.56 -5.10 6.60
CA LEU A 249 10.10 -5.80 5.39
C LEU A 249 10.37 -4.98 4.13
N TYR A 250 10.08 -3.69 4.16
CA TYR A 250 10.29 -2.81 3.00
C TYR A 250 11.77 -2.64 2.66
N ASP A 251 12.64 -2.53 3.66
CA ASP A 251 14.08 -2.50 3.43
C ASP A 251 14.59 -3.81 2.82
N TYR A 252 14.10 -4.95 3.33
CA TYR A 252 14.40 -6.27 2.76
C TYR A 252 13.92 -6.41 1.31
N LEU A 253 12.70 -5.98 0.98
CA LEU A 253 12.16 -6.04 -0.38
C LEU A 253 12.97 -5.25 -1.40
N MET A 254 13.65 -4.19 -0.97
CA MET A 254 14.55 -3.40 -1.81
C MET A 254 15.98 -3.95 -1.84
N SER A 255 16.24 -5.09 -1.22
CA SER A 255 17.52 -5.78 -1.25
C SER A 255 17.51 -6.92 -2.27
N PRO A 256 18.58 -7.15 -3.02
CA PRO A 256 18.70 -8.32 -3.91
C PRO A 256 18.49 -9.66 -3.18
N ALA A 257 18.77 -9.74 -1.89
CA ALA A 257 18.56 -10.93 -1.08
C ALA A 257 17.08 -11.33 -0.95
N SER A 258 16.15 -10.45 -1.30
CA SER A 258 14.69 -10.72 -1.24
C SER A 258 14.19 -11.60 -2.38
N HIS A 259 14.97 -11.84 -3.44
CA HIS A 259 14.50 -12.47 -4.68
C HIS A 259 13.71 -13.76 -4.44
N ASP A 260 14.35 -14.77 -3.88
CA ASP A 260 13.72 -16.10 -3.75
C ASP A 260 12.50 -16.08 -2.81
N ALA A 261 12.61 -15.36 -1.68
CA ALA A 261 11.50 -15.22 -0.75
C ALA A 261 10.31 -14.48 -1.39
N PHE A 262 10.58 -13.42 -2.17
CA PHE A 262 9.54 -12.67 -2.88
C PHE A 262 8.83 -13.54 -3.91
N PHE A 263 9.56 -14.32 -4.72
CA PHE A 263 8.98 -15.20 -5.72
C PHE A 263 8.16 -16.34 -5.08
N GLU A 264 8.64 -16.94 -3.99
CA GLU A 264 7.89 -17.96 -3.26
C GLU A 264 6.63 -17.38 -2.59
N ALA A 265 6.68 -16.18 -2.05
CA ALA A 265 5.51 -15.50 -1.51
C ALA A 265 4.47 -15.19 -2.60
N ARG A 266 4.91 -14.75 -3.78
CA ARG A 266 4.04 -14.53 -4.97
C ARG A 266 3.37 -15.82 -5.41
N LYS A 267 4.09 -16.95 -5.49
CA LYS A 267 3.51 -18.26 -5.83
C LYS A 267 2.39 -18.66 -4.88
N ARG A 268 2.55 -18.41 -3.57
CA ARG A 268 1.53 -18.73 -2.57
C ARG A 268 0.33 -17.80 -2.61
N ALA A 269 0.55 -16.55 -3.00
CA ALA A 269 -0.49 -15.54 -3.04
C ALA A 269 -1.46 -15.68 -4.24
N GLN A 270 -1.13 -16.51 -5.24
CA GLN A 270 -1.93 -16.66 -6.46
C GLN A 270 -2.09 -18.12 -6.91
N LYS A 271 -3.22 -18.44 -7.53
CA LYS A 271 -3.50 -19.81 -8.02
C LYS A 271 -2.58 -20.22 -9.19
N HIS A 272 -2.30 -19.29 -10.08
CA HIS A 272 -1.45 -19.47 -11.25
C HIS A 272 -0.31 -18.47 -11.15
N PHE A 273 0.90 -18.98 -10.95
CA PHE A 273 2.06 -18.15 -10.77
C PHE A 273 2.47 -17.51 -12.10
N ASP A 274 2.39 -16.20 -12.13
CA ASP A 274 2.87 -15.37 -13.21
C ASP A 274 4.30 -14.89 -12.91
N LYS A 275 5.27 -15.52 -13.58
CA LYS A 275 6.69 -15.21 -13.41
C LYS A 275 7.05 -13.85 -14.02
N ALA A 276 6.45 -13.47 -15.15
CA ALA A 276 6.73 -12.22 -15.84
C ALA A 276 6.30 -11.04 -14.96
N SER A 277 5.08 -11.10 -14.43
CA SER A 277 4.57 -10.13 -13.46
C SER A 277 5.42 -10.05 -12.18
N ALA A 278 5.81 -11.20 -11.62
CA ALA A 278 6.65 -11.22 -10.42
C ALA A 278 8.02 -10.56 -10.69
N GLN A 279 8.62 -10.84 -11.84
CA GLN A 279 9.91 -10.27 -12.26
C GLN A 279 9.79 -8.76 -12.42
N ALA A 280 8.77 -8.27 -13.12
CA ALA A 280 8.56 -6.83 -13.33
C ALA A 280 8.46 -6.05 -12.00
N ILE A 281 7.70 -6.56 -11.04
CA ILE A 281 7.57 -5.95 -9.71
C ILE A 281 8.90 -6.02 -8.94
N TRP A 282 9.61 -7.15 -8.99
CA TRP A 282 10.89 -7.28 -8.29
C TRP A 282 11.95 -6.35 -8.86
N ASP A 283 12.07 -6.28 -10.20
CA ASP A 283 12.99 -5.37 -10.89
C ASP A 283 12.71 -3.91 -10.55
N PHE A 284 11.44 -3.54 -10.51
CA PHE A 284 11.01 -2.21 -10.08
C PHE A 284 11.44 -1.91 -8.63
N ASN A 285 11.25 -2.87 -7.73
CA ASN A 285 11.66 -2.71 -6.33
C ASN A 285 13.16 -2.50 -6.19
N GLN A 286 13.98 -3.21 -6.97
CA GLN A 286 15.42 -3.06 -6.96
C GLN A 286 15.87 -1.73 -7.59
N ALA A 287 15.35 -1.41 -8.78
CA ALA A 287 15.78 -0.25 -9.55
C ALA A 287 15.24 1.07 -8.97
N GLN A 288 13.98 1.10 -8.58
CA GLN A 288 13.32 2.33 -8.17
C GLN A 288 13.29 2.53 -6.66
N ARG A 289 13.51 1.47 -5.86
CA ARG A 289 13.45 1.53 -4.39
C ARG A 289 12.20 2.27 -3.90
N PRO A 290 10.98 1.79 -4.24
CA PRO A 290 9.76 2.56 -4.10
C PRO A 290 9.27 2.67 -2.65
N TYR A 291 9.71 1.77 -1.77
CA TYR A 291 9.28 1.73 -0.39
C TYR A 291 10.07 2.68 0.51
N SER A 292 9.40 3.17 1.54
CA SER A 292 10.00 3.98 2.61
C SER A 292 10.22 3.11 3.86
N LYS A 293 11.47 2.88 4.23
CA LYS A 293 11.78 2.08 5.42
C LYS A 293 11.45 2.79 6.74
N ASP A 294 11.44 4.11 6.76
CA ASP A 294 11.06 4.91 7.92
C ASP A 294 9.57 5.22 7.98
N LEU A 295 8.82 4.90 6.94
CA LEU A 295 7.40 5.13 6.74
C LEU A 295 6.95 6.59 6.92
N SER A 296 7.82 7.52 7.27
CA SER A 296 7.44 8.90 7.58
C SER A 296 7.03 9.68 6.34
N LEU A 297 6.05 10.56 6.51
CA LEU A 297 5.64 11.57 5.53
C LEU A 297 5.91 12.96 6.06
N THR A 298 6.36 13.83 5.18
CA THR A 298 6.55 15.26 5.43
C THR A 298 5.27 16.06 5.23
N SER A 299 5.23 17.26 5.78
CA SER A 299 4.12 18.20 5.51
C SER A 299 4.01 18.58 4.04
N GLY A 300 5.13 18.60 3.31
CA GLY A 300 5.15 18.85 1.87
C GLY A 300 4.48 17.72 1.08
N GLU A 301 4.78 16.45 1.40
CA GLU A 301 4.15 15.29 0.76
C GLU A 301 2.63 15.24 1.02
N ILE A 302 2.21 15.45 2.27
CA ILE A 302 0.77 15.55 2.60
C ILE A 302 0.14 16.76 1.91
N GLY A 303 0.86 17.88 1.82
CA GLY A 303 0.42 19.08 1.11
C GLY A 303 0.18 18.82 -0.37
N TYR A 304 1.09 18.11 -1.03
CA TYR A 304 0.95 17.73 -2.44
C TYR A 304 -0.29 16.83 -2.66
N LEU A 305 -0.51 15.85 -1.81
CA LEU A 305 -1.72 15.02 -1.89
C LEU A 305 -3.00 15.85 -1.74
N GLN A 306 -3.03 16.77 -0.79
CA GLN A 306 -4.18 17.67 -0.61
C GLN A 306 -4.41 18.57 -1.82
N ASP A 307 -3.35 19.15 -2.41
CA ASP A 307 -3.45 19.97 -3.62
C ASP A 307 -4.03 19.19 -4.79
N MET A 308 -3.59 17.96 -4.97
CA MET A 308 -4.12 17.08 -5.99
C MET A 308 -5.62 16.86 -5.81
N PHE A 309 -6.09 16.54 -4.59
CA PHE A 309 -7.50 16.30 -4.31
C PHE A 309 -8.36 17.58 -4.37
N ILE A 310 -7.81 18.74 -4.05
CA ILE A 310 -8.47 20.03 -4.26
C ILE A 310 -8.67 20.27 -5.76
N ALA A 311 -7.62 20.08 -6.55
CA ALA A 311 -7.68 20.27 -8.00
C ALA A 311 -8.70 19.34 -8.70
N LEU A 312 -8.93 18.15 -8.12
CA LEU A 312 -9.92 17.19 -8.61
C LEU A 312 -11.32 17.36 -7.99
N GLY A 313 -11.52 18.40 -7.16
CA GLY A 313 -12.79 18.70 -6.53
C GLY A 313 -13.20 17.71 -5.42
N SER A 314 -12.30 16.83 -4.99
CA SER A 314 -12.57 15.83 -3.95
C SER A 314 -12.27 16.34 -2.55
N LEU A 315 -11.52 17.43 -2.42
CA LEU A 315 -11.26 18.15 -1.18
C LEU A 315 -11.53 19.62 -1.40
N LYS A 316 -12.17 20.30 -0.45
CA LYS A 316 -12.54 21.73 -0.60
C LYS A 316 -11.38 22.68 -0.29
N GLN A 317 -10.57 22.33 0.69
CA GLN A 317 -9.44 23.14 1.16
C GLN A 317 -8.41 22.26 1.88
N LYS A 318 -7.17 22.75 1.97
CA LYS A 318 -6.14 22.11 2.80
C LYS A 318 -6.51 22.17 4.27
N GLN A 319 -6.13 21.10 4.96
CA GLN A 319 -6.18 21.01 6.41
C GLN A 319 -4.77 21.06 6.99
N PRO A 320 -4.57 21.55 8.21
CA PRO A 320 -3.28 21.48 8.90
C PRO A 320 -2.74 20.06 8.97
N PHE A 321 -1.42 19.88 8.85
CA PHE A 321 -0.77 18.58 8.89
C PHE A 321 -1.20 17.75 10.12
N ALA A 322 -1.22 18.38 11.30
CA ALA A 322 -1.56 17.70 12.56
C ALA A 322 -3.03 17.22 12.63
N GLU A 323 -3.92 17.75 11.79
CA GLU A 323 -5.30 17.31 11.71
C GLU A 323 -5.44 16.06 10.83
N VAL A 324 -4.62 15.93 9.79
CA VAL A 324 -4.71 14.84 8.81
C VAL A 324 -3.69 13.73 9.02
N ALA A 325 -2.58 14.01 9.73
CA ALA A 325 -1.48 13.07 9.88
C ALA A 325 -0.85 13.11 11.28
N ASP A 326 -0.34 11.95 11.71
CA ASP A 326 0.47 11.79 12.93
C ASP A 326 1.62 10.81 12.65
N MET A 327 2.84 11.32 12.61
CA MET A 327 4.05 10.53 12.34
C MET A 327 4.78 10.08 13.61
N SER A 328 4.17 10.18 14.78
CA SER A 328 4.84 9.84 16.06
C SER A 328 5.28 8.38 16.10
N ALA A 329 4.38 7.47 15.69
CA ALA A 329 4.67 6.04 15.66
C ALA A 329 5.72 5.68 14.59
N ALA A 330 5.64 6.25 13.39
CA ALA A 330 6.62 6.04 12.32
C ALA A 330 8.02 6.52 12.73
N LYS A 331 8.14 7.71 13.30
CA LYS A 331 9.40 8.27 13.78
C LYS A 331 10.01 7.45 14.95
N ALA A 332 9.17 6.89 15.81
CA ALA A 332 9.62 5.99 16.87
C ALA A 332 10.09 4.65 16.28
N ALA A 333 9.36 4.09 15.33
CA ALA A 333 9.67 2.84 14.64
C ALA A 333 11.01 2.91 13.88
N ALA A 334 11.30 4.02 13.22
CA ALA A 334 12.55 4.23 12.49
C ALA A 334 13.82 4.08 13.36
N LYS A 335 13.70 4.25 14.67
CA LYS A 335 14.81 4.05 15.63
C LYS A 335 15.03 2.57 15.99
N LEU A 336 14.08 1.70 15.65
CA LEU A 336 14.14 0.26 15.94
C LEU A 336 14.63 -0.55 14.74
N VAL A 337 14.54 0.01 13.53
CA VAL A 337 15.00 -0.59 12.27
C VAL A 337 16.41 -0.07 12.00
N ILE A 338 17.43 -0.82 12.46
CA ILE A 338 18.85 -0.56 12.25
C ILE A 338 19.42 -1.64 11.35
#